data_83b61150d00e794be2e043646eab6d0d
#
_entry.id   83b61150d00e794be2e043646eab6d0d
#
_cell.length_a   1.000
_cell.length_b   1.000
_cell.length_c   1.000
_cell.angle_alpha   90.00
_cell.angle_beta   90.00
_cell.angle_gamma   90.00
#
_symmetry.space_group_name_H-M   'P 1'
#
loop_
_entity.id
_entity.type
_entity.pdbx_description
1 polymer ?
#
loop_
_entity_poly.entity_id
_entity_poly.type
_entity_poly.pdbx_seq_one_letter_code
_entity_poly.pdbx_strand_id
1 'polypeptide(L)'
;IEAAKLMNTYYTELKPYFYQGEALQLLSQLLVLFKPTYDENLVPYVNQLKIEFEKRTVRVTKSFYHLIGILAISSTNTEVLNEVFKLYEQLIKINLLKFNKDIAMQIAVQKTIQNRDNEINAKILGDGNMISSLVNLLQLVDLLPISGIISNIPFFE
;
A
#
# COMPACT_ATOMS: atom_id res chain seq x y z
N ILE A 1 -18.44 -11.96 -12.86
CA ILE A 1 -17.93 -12.24 -14.22
C ILE A 1 -17.13 -11.05 -14.73
N GLU A 2 -17.68 -9.84 -14.64
CA GLU A 2 -16.97 -8.63 -15.07
C GLU A 2 -15.75 -8.34 -14.20
N ALA A 3 -15.85 -8.60 -12.90
CA ALA A 3 -14.74 -8.43 -11.97
C ALA A 3 -13.57 -9.36 -12.32
N ALA A 4 -13.86 -10.60 -12.71
CA ALA A 4 -12.83 -11.55 -13.11
C ALA A 4 -12.14 -11.12 -14.39
N LYS A 5 -12.87 -10.59 -15.35
CA LYS A 5 -12.32 -10.05 -16.61
C LYS A 5 -11.43 -8.84 -16.34
N LEU A 6 -11.88 -7.95 -15.48
CA LEU A 6 -11.12 -6.75 -15.11
C LEU A 6 -9.84 -7.13 -14.38
N MET A 7 -9.91 -8.11 -13.47
CA MET A 7 -8.73 -8.63 -12.77
C MET A 7 -7.71 -9.17 -13.78
N ASN A 8 -8.17 -9.96 -14.75
CA ASN A 8 -7.29 -10.49 -15.80
C ASN A 8 -6.67 -9.38 -16.65
N THR A 9 -7.44 -8.34 -16.94
CA THR A 9 -6.94 -7.18 -17.69
C THR A 9 -5.81 -6.50 -16.94
N TYR A 10 -6.03 -6.17 -15.67
CA TYR A 10 -4.99 -5.54 -14.85
C TYR A 10 -3.78 -6.45 -14.67
N TYR A 11 -4.01 -7.74 -14.42
CA TYR A 11 -2.93 -8.71 -14.29
C TYR A 11 -2.06 -8.73 -15.56
N THR A 12 -2.69 -8.79 -16.73
CA THR A 12 -1.99 -8.81 -18.02
C THR A 12 -1.20 -7.54 -18.25
N GLU A 13 -1.77 -6.38 -17.92
CA GLU A 13 -1.09 -5.09 -18.08
C GLU A 13 0.05 -4.88 -17.08
N LEU A 14 -0.03 -5.53 -15.91
CA LEU A 14 1.03 -5.44 -14.88
C LEU A 14 2.18 -6.41 -15.12
N LYS A 15 1.96 -7.48 -15.87
CA LYS A 15 2.99 -8.50 -16.14
C LYS A 15 4.34 -7.95 -16.61
N PRO A 16 4.41 -6.93 -17.47
CA PRO A 16 5.71 -6.40 -17.90
C PRO A 16 6.54 -5.78 -16.79
N TYR A 17 5.91 -5.41 -15.68
CA TYR A 17 6.55 -4.65 -14.61
C TYR A 17 6.71 -5.44 -13.32
N PHE A 18 5.95 -6.51 -13.13
CA PHE A 18 5.89 -7.30 -11.90
C PHE A 18 6.05 -8.78 -12.21
N TYR A 19 6.66 -9.53 -11.29
CA TYR A 19 6.77 -10.97 -11.44
C TYR A 19 5.40 -11.63 -11.32
N GLN A 20 5.13 -12.59 -12.20
CA GLN A 20 3.89 -13.35 -12.21
C GLN A 20 3.78 -14.23 -10.96
N GLY A 21 2.55 -14.48 -10.52
CA GLY A 21 2.25 -15.35 -9.41
C GLY A 21 1.19 -14.80 -8.47
N GLU A 22 1.11 -15.38 -7.30
CA GLU A 22 0.07 -15.05 -6.32
C GLU A 22 0.11 -13.60 -5.86
N ALA A 23 1.32 -13.05 -5.67
CA ALA A 23 1.46 -11.66 -5.24
C ALA A 23 0.87 -10.69 -6.28
N LEU A 24 1.11 -10.96 -7.56
CA LEU A 24 0.54 -10.15 -8.63
C LEU A 24 -0.97 -10.35 -8.76
N GLN A 25 -1.46 -11.57 -8.53
CA GLN A 25 -2.90 -11.84 -8.49
C GLN A 25 -3.57 -11.05 -7.36
N LEU A 26 -2.97 -11.04 -6.18
CA LEU A 26 -3.49 -10.26 -5.05
C LEU A 26 -3.51 -8.76 -5.37
N LEU A 27 -2.45 -8.23 -5.94
CA LEU A 27 -2.40 -6.84 -6.38
C LEU A 27 -3.53 -6.54 -7.36
N SER A 28 -3.72 -7.39 -8.37
CA SER A 28 -4.77 -7.22 -9.36
C SER A 28 -6.17 -7.25 -8.74
N GLN A 29 -6.39 -8.16 -7.77
CA GLN A 29 -7.66 -8.24 -7.04
C GLN A 29 -7.92 -6.97 -6.22
N LEU A 30 -6.90 -6.43 -5.56
CA LEU A 30 -7.03 -5.19 -4.80
C LEU A 30 -7.45 -4.03 -5.69
N LEU A 31 -6.85 -3.92 -6.87
CA LEU A 31 -7.20 -2.86 -7.81
C LEU A 31 -8.67 -2.94 -8.25
N VAL A 32 -9.15 -4.14 -8.54
CA VAL A 32 -10.55 -4.34 -8.94
C VAL A 32 -11.52 -4.05 -7.78
N LEU A 33 -11.15 -4.46 -6.56
CA LEU A 33 -12.00 -4.32 -5.39
C LEU A 33 -12.34 -2.86 -5.10
N PHE A 34 -11.37 -1.98 -5.27
CA PHE A 34 -11.52 -0.56 -4.94
C PHE A 34 -11.69 0.34 -6.17
N LYS A 35 -11.41 -0.19 -7.37
CA LYS A 35 -11.64 0.47 -8.66
C LYS A 35 -12.36 -0.51 -9.59
N PRO A 36 -13.66 -0.72 -9.38
CA PRO A 36 -14.40 -1.76 -10.12
C PRO A 36 -14.65 -1.43 -11.59
N THR A 37 -14.38 -0.19 -12.01
CA THR A 37 -14.45 0.22 -13.40
C THR A 37 -13.03 0.39 -13.93
N TYR A 38 -12.76 -0.11 -15.14
CA TYR A 38 -11.43 -0.01 -15.73
C TYR A 38 -10.96 1.44 -15.82
N ASP A 39 -9.75 1.67 -15.33
CA ASP A 39 -9.06 2.95 -15.36
C ASP A 39 -7.73 2.76 -16.09
N GLU A 40 -7.61 3.34 -17.29
CA GLU A 40 -6.40 3.21 -18.10
C GLU A 40 -5.16 3.84 -17.48
N ASN A 41 -5.32 4.73 -16.51
CA ASN A 41 -4.22 5.40 -15.82
C ASN A 41 -3.72 4.63 -14.60
N LEU A 42 -4.46 3.61 -14.16
CA LEU A 42 -4.16 2.93 -12.91
C LEU A 42 -2.88 2.11 -12.98
N VAL A 43 -2.71 1.28 -13.99
CA VAL A 43 -1.51 0.46 -14.16
C VAL A 43 -0.26 1.32 -14.36
N PRO A 44 -0.27 2.35 -15.22
CA PRO A 44 0.87 3.27 -15.30
C PRO A 44 1.23 3.91 -13.97
N TYR A 45 0.23 4.28 -13.18
CA TYR A 45 0.46 4.87 -11.86
C TYR A 45 1.05 3.86 -10.87
N VAL A 46 0.56 2.63 -10.85
CA VAL A 46 1.10 1.54 -10.03
C VAL A 46 2.58 1.32 -10.37
N ASN A 47 2.91 1.28 -11.66
CA ASN A 47 4.29 1.15 -12.10
C ASN A 47 5.14 2.35 -11.69
N GLN A 48 4.60 3.56 -11.76
CA GLN A 48 5.29 4.76 -11.31
C GLN A 48 5.62 4.69 -9.82
N LEU A 49 4.69 4.22 -9.00
CA LEU A 49 4.94 4.02 -7.56
C LEU A 49 6.08 3.01 -7.35
N LYS A 50 6.08 1.91 -8.09
CA LYS A 50 7.17 0.93 -8.02
C LYS A 50 8.52 1.57 -8.35
N ILE A 51 8.59 2.36 -9.42
CA ILE A 51 9.81 3.06 -9.83
C ILE A 51 10.27 4.03 -8.74
N GLU A 52 9.36 4.76 -8.13
CA GLU A 52 9.68 5.70 -7.05
C GLU A 52 10.22 4.99 -5.80
N PHE A 53 9.67 3.80 -5.47
CA PHE A 53 10.25 2.96 -4.42
C PHE A 53 11.70 2.60 -4.74
N GLU A 54 11.96 2.16 -5.94
CA GLU A 54 13.29 1.72 -6.37
C GLU A 54 14.29 2.88 -6.42
N LYS A 55 13.84 4.08 -6.78
CA LYS A 55 14.67 5.29 -6.71
C LYS A 55 15.13 5.61 -5.30
N ARG A 56 14.34 5.24 -4.29
CA ARG A 56 14.68 5.43 -2.88
C ARG A 56 15.45 4.26 -2.30
N THR A 57 16.07 3.45 -3.15
CA THR A 57 16.88 2.27 -2.80
C THR A 57 16.11 1.17 -2.05
N VAL A 58 14.79 1.14 -2.19
CA VAL A 58 13.97 0.06 -1.66
C VAL A 58 13.56 -0.86 -2.81
N ARG A 59 14.11 -2.06 -2.81
CA ARG A 59 13.76 -3.06 -3.81
C ARG A 59 12.33 -3.53 -3.61
N VAL A 60 11.53 -3.46 -4.67
CA VAL A 60 10.15 -3.91 -4.64
C VAL A 60 10.11 -5.41 -4.89
N THR A 61 9.99 -6.17 -3.80
CA THR A 61 9.83 -7.63 -3.83
C THR A 61 8.34 -7.98 -3.84
N LYS A 62 8.03 -9.26 -4.03
CA LYS A 62 6.65 -9.74 -4.03
C LYS A 62 5.89 -9.41 -2.74
N SER A 63 6.61 -9.33 -1.62
CA SER A 63 6.00 -8.97 -0.33
C SER A 63 5.49 -7.52 -0.29
N PHE A 64 5.91 -6.66 -1.22
CA PHE A 64 5.48 -5.27 -1.28
C PHE A 64 4.40 -4.98 -2.34
N TYR A 65 4.05 -5.95 -3.17
CA TYR A 65 3.12 -5.71 -4.27
C TYR A 65 1.77 -5.18 -3.78
N HIS A 66 1.20 -5.80 -2.76
CA HIS A 66 -0.07 -5.35 -2.19
C HIS A 66 0.02 -3.95 -1.59
N LEU A 67 1.17 -3.58 -1.02
CA LEU A 67 1.38 -2.24 -0.46
C LEU A 67 1.36 -1.17 -1.54
N ILE A 68 1.96 -1.45 -2.68
CA ILE A 68 1.94 -0.54 -3.83
C ILE A 68 0.51 -0.38 -4.34
N GLY A 69 -0.26 -1.47 -4.40
CA GLY A 69 -1.66 -1.41 -4.79
C GLY A 69 -2.50 -0.56 -3.85
N ILE A 70 -2.31 -0.72 -2.56
CA ILE A 70 -3.01 0.05 -1.54
C ILE A 70 -2.67 1.55 -1.67
N LEU A 71 -1.40 1.88 -1.87
CA LEU A 71 -0.99 3.26 -2.07
C LEU A 71 -1.60 3.86 -3.36
N ALA A 72 -1.63 3.08 -4.43
CA ALA A 72 -2.19 3.53 -5.71
C ALA A 72 -3.68 3.89 -5.60
N ILE A 73 -4.40 3.18 -4.75
CA ILE A 73 -5.83 3.41 -4.55
C ILE A 73 -6.07 4.56 -3.57
N SER A 74 -5.23 4.70 -2.55
CA SER A 74 -5.43 5.67 -1.46
C SER A 74 -4.95 7.07 -1.80
N SER A 75 -4.13 7.25 -2.84
CA SER A 75 -3.55 8.55 -3.19
C SER A 75 -3.50 8.74 -4.71
N THR A 76 -3.67 9.98 -5.15
CA THR A 76 -3.65 10.33 -6.57
C THR A 76 -2.28 10.80 -7.06
N ASN A 77 -1.31 10.94 -6.17
CA ASN A 77 0.05 11.34 -6.54
C ASN A 77 1.11 10.65 -5.70
N THR A 78 2.35 10.70 -6.16
CA THR A 78 3.48 10.02 -5.53
C THR A 78 4.03 10.75 -4.30
N GLU A 79 3.49 11.91 -3.95
CA GLU A 79 3.93 12.65 -2.76
C GLU A 79 3.66 11.89 -1.46
N VAL A 80 2.67 10.99 -1.47
CA VAL A 80 2.41 10.09 -0.34
C VAL A 80 3.66 9.31 0.07
N LEU A 81 4.54 9.03 -0.87
CA LEU A 81 5.78 8.30 -0.60
C LEU A 81 6.73 9.08 0.29
N ASN A 82 6.70 10.40 0.27
CA ASN A 82 7.53 11.21 1.15
C ASN A 82 7.18 10.94 2.62
N GLU A 83 5.90 10.82 2.93
CA GLU A 83 5.44 10.50 4.28
C GLU A 83 5.78 9.06 4.65
N VAL A 84 5.57 8.12 3.72
CA VAL A 84 5.88 6.71 3.93
C VAL A 84 7.37 6.53 4.25
N PHE A 85 8.24 7.12 3.44
CA PHE A 85 9.69 6.96 3.62
C PHE A 85 10.22 7.68 4.83
N LYS A 86 9.62 8.81 5.20
CA LYS A 86 9.96 9.49 6.45
C LYS A 86 9.71 8.58 7.65
N LEU A 87 8.55 7.94 7.71
CA LEU A 87 8.24 6.97 8.77
C LEU A 87 9.12 5.74 8.69
N TYR A 88 9.34 5.21 7.49
CA TYR A 88 10.19 4.05 7.29
C TYR A 88 11.60 4.27 7.83
N GLU A 89 12.20 5.42 7.53
CA GLU A 89 13.54 5.76 8.01
C GLU A 89 13.60 5.85 9.53
N GLN A 90 12.55 6.35 10.16
CA GLN A 90 12.45 6.38 11.62
C GLN A 90 12.32 4.97 12.20
N LEU A 91 11.52 4.13 11.57
CA LEU A 91 11.23 2.78 12.06
C LEU A 91 12.45 1.84 11.98
N ILE A 92 13.24 1.94 10.92
CA ILE A 92 14.43 1.08 10.79
C ILE A 92 15.53 1.40 11.79
N LYS A 93 15.43 2.52 12.51
CA LYS A 93 16.35 2.86 13.59
C LYS A 93 15.97 2.17 14.90
N ILE A 94 14.77 1.61 14.99
CA ILE A 94 14.30 0.87 16.17
C ILE A 94 14.91 -0.53 16.15
N ASN A 95 15.50 -0.96 17.27
CA ASN A 95 16.21 -2.25 17.36
C ASN A 95 15.38 -3.44 16.88
N LEU A 96 14.08 -3.46 17.20
CA LEU A 96 13.17 -4.53 16.78
C LEU A 96 12.95 -4.59 15.26
N LEU A 97 13.04 -3.45 14.58
CA LEU A 97 12.70 -3.33 13.16
C LEU A 97 13.94 -3.19 12.28
N LYS A 98 15.09 -2.98 12.86
CA LYS A 98 16.35 -2.79 12.14
C LYS A 98 16.65 -3.92 11.15
N PHE A 99 16.35 -5.16 11.54
CA PHE A 99 16.59 -6.35 10.72
C PHE A 99 15.34 -6.85 10.00
N ASN A 100 14.19 -6.17 10.19
CA ASN A 100 12.91 -6.51 9.56
C ASN A 100 12.38 -5.33 8.75
N LYS A 101 13.13 -4.96 7.70
CA LYS A 101 12.80 -3.80 6.89
C LYS A 101 11.45 -3.93 6.17
N ASP A 102 11.06 -5.17 5.82
CA ASP A 102 9.75 -5.41 5.21
C ASP A 102 8.62 -5.04 6.16
N ILE A 103 8.74 -5.43 7.42
CA ILE A 103 7.75 -5.08 8.45
C ILE A 103 7.75 -3.56 8.68
N ALA A 104 8.92 -2.94 8.74
CA ALA A 104 9.02 -1.49 8.90
C ALA A 104 8.30 -0.76 7.76
N MET A 105 8.46 -1.22 6.51
CA MET A 105 7.79 -0.63 5.37
C MET A 105 6.27 -0.81 5.46
N GLN A 106 5.80 -1.99 5.84
CA GLN A 106 4.38 -2.25 6.03
C GLN A 106 3.76 -1.33 7.08
N ILE A 107 4.45 -1.15 8.21
CA ILE A 107 4.00 -0.23 9.26
C ILE A 107 3.97 1.20 8.74
N ALA A 108 4.99 1.62 8.01
CA ALA A 108 5.07 2.98 7.46
C ALA A 108 3.89 3.25 6.51
N VAL A 109 3.58 2.33 5.61
CA VAL A 109 2.46 2.44 4.69
C VAL A 109 1.13 2.49 5.45
N GLN A 110 0.94 1.55 6.37
CA GLN A 110 -0.29 1.48 7.16
C GLN A 110 -0.53 2.77 7.94
N LYS A 111 0.49 3.26 8.60
CA LYS A 111 0.36 4.47 9.42
C LYS A 111 0.12 5.71 8.58
N THR A 112 0.78 5.81 7.44
CA THR A 112 0.56 6.93 6.51
C THR A 112 -0.89 6.94 6.03
N ILE A 113 -1.43 5.80 5.66
CA ILE A 113 -2.82 5.67 5.22
C ILE A 113 -3.79 6.03 6.34
N GLN A 114 -3.54 5.57 7.56
CA GLN A 114 -4.38 5.92 8.72
C GLN A 114 -4.38 7.42 8.98
N ASN A 115 -3.23 8.06 8.91
CA ASN A 115 -3.15 9.50 9.13
C ASN A 115 -3.93 10.27 8.06
N ARG A 116 -3.84 9.85 6.80
CA ARG A 116 -4.60 10.46 5.71
C ARG A 116 -6.10 10.19 5.84
N ASP A 117 -6.50 9.03 6.30
CA ASP A 117 -7.90 8.69 6.56
C ASP A 117 -8.49 9.62 7.61
N ASN A 118 -7.76 9.88 8.69
CA ASN A 118 -8.19 10.80 9.74
C ASN A 118 -8.37 12.22 9.20
N GLU A 119 -7.47 12.69 8.34
CA GLU A 119 -7.58 13.99 7.71
C GLU A 119 -8.78 14.08 6.78
N ILE A 120 -9.03 13.06 5.98
CA ILE A 120 -10.16 12.99 5.05
C ILE A 120 -11.47 12.96 5.82
N ASN A 121 -11.57 12.17 6.88
CA ASN A 121 -12.75 12.10 7.73
C ASN A 121 -13.06 13.43 8.41
N ALA A 122 -12.05 14.21 8.73
CA ALA A 122 -12.24 15.53 9.28
C ALA A 122 -12.79 16.53 8.26
N LYS A 123 -12.55 16.30 6.97
CA LYS A 123 -12.93 17.21 5.88
C LYS A 123 -14.21 16.79 5.17
N ILE A 124 -14.42 15.50 4.98
CA ILE A 124 -15.49 14.94 4.13
C ILE A 124 -16.16 13.78 4.87
N LEU A 125 -17.32 14.03 5.44
CA LEU A 125 -18.10 12.99 6.08
C LEU A 125 -18.59 11.98 5.02
N GLY A 126 -18.10 10.76 5.08
CA GLY A 126 -18.61 9.65 4.28
C GLY A 126 -17.61 8.93 3.39
N ASP A 127 -16.50 9.57 2.97
CA ASP A 127 -15.53 8.91 2.11
C ASP A 127 -14.43 8.17 2.88
N GLY A 128 -14.33 8.37 4.18
CA GLY A 128 -13.36 7.69 5.03
C GLY A 128 -13.50 6.18 5.09
N ASN A 129 -14.69 5.65 4.77
CA ASN A 129 -14.96 4.22 4.83
C ASN A 129 -14.07 3.41 3.88
N MET A 130 -13.73 3.97 2.71
CA MET A 130 -12.88 3.27 1.74
C MET A 130 -11.46 3.10 2.27
N ILE A 131 -10.90 4.15 2.84
CA ILE A 131 -9.53 4.12 3.36
C ILE A 131 -9.44 3.25 4.62
N SER A 132 -10.45 3.32 5.49
CA SER A 132 -10.54 2.42 6.65
C SER A 132 -10.61 0.97 6.22
N SER A 133 -11.32 0.67 5.13
CA SER A 133 -11.36 -0.69 4.57
C SER A 133 -10.01 -1.12 4.04
N LEU A 134 -9.23 -0.22 3.43
CA LEU A 134 -7.88 -0.51 2.98
C LEU A 134 -6.96 -0.85 4.17
N VAL A 135 -7.05 -0.08 5.24
CA VAL A 135 -6.27 -0.33 6.46
C VAL A 135 -6.63 -1.68 7.06
N ASN A 136 -7.93 -2.00 7.14
CA ASN A 136 -8.39 -3.29 7.65
C ASN A 136 -7.89 -4.45 6.77
N LEU A 137 -7.92 -4.28 5.46
CA LEU A 137 -7.42 -5.28 4.52
C LEU A 137 -5.92 -5.51 4.70
N LEU A 138 -5.15 -4.45 4.92
CA LEU A 138 -3.73 -4.51 5.19
C LEU A 138 -3.45 -5.34 6.45
N GLN A 139 -4.27 -5.17 7.49
CA GLN A 139 -4.15 -5.94 8.73
C GLN A 139 -4.45 -7.43 8.51
N LEU A 140 -5.38 -7.75 7.61
CA LEU A 140 -5.75 -9.14 7.31
C LEU A 140 -4.65 -9.90 6.54
N VAL A 141 -3.77 -9.17 5.85
CA VAL A 141 -2.78 -9.78 4.97
C VAL A 141 -1.50 -10.17 5.67
N ASP A 142 -1.25 -9.94 6.92
CA ASP A 142 -0.09 -10.45 7.68
C ASP A 142 0.40 -9.52 8.78
N LEU A 143 -0.40 -8.53 9.15
CA LEU A 143 0.09 -7.49 10.04
C LEU A 143 -0.47 -7.59 11.46
N LEU A 144 -1.20 -8.64 11.76
CA LEU A 144 -1.86 -8.82 13.06
C LEU A 144 -0.93 -8.66 14.27
N PRO A 145 0.29 -9.22 14.27
CA PRO A 145 1.19 -9.05 15.42
C PRO A 145 1.76 -7.63 15.56
N ILE A 146 1.58 -6.79 14.57
CA ILE A 146 2.25 -5.49 14.48
C ILE A 146 1.51 -4.42 15.28
N SER A 147 0.21 -4.58 15.51
CA SER A 147 -0.57 -3.59 16.25
C SER A 147 -0.01 -3.30 17.64
N GLY A 148 0.49 -4.33 18.34
CA GLY A 148 1.14 -4.15 19.63
C GLY A 148 2.45 -3.38 19.54
N ILE A 149 3.19 -3.55 18.47
CA ILE A 149 4.44 -2.83 18.22
C ILE A 149 4.15 -1.36 17.95
N ILE A 150 3.16 -1.08 17.10
CA ILE A 150 2.79 0.30 16.72
C ILE A 150 2.35 1.10 17.94
N SER A 151 1.56 0.51 18.83
CA SER A 151 1.06 1.21 20.02
C SER A 151 2.14 1.61 21.00
N ASN A 152 3.30 0.96 20.94
CA ASN A 152 4.45 1.23 21.82
C ASN A 152 5.50 2.15 21.18
N ILE A 153 5.24 2.68 20.00
CA ILE A 153 6.16 3.59 19.30
C ILE A 153 5.78 5.04 19.61
N PRO A 154 6.64 5.79 20.32
CA PRO A 154 6.25 7.13 20.82
C PRO A 154 5.87 8.13 19.76
N PHE A 155 6.47 8.09 18.57
CA PHE A 155 6.18 9.08 17.53
C PHE A 155 4.93 8.76 16.69
N PHE A 156 4.14 7.78 17.11
CA PHE A 156 2.83 7.49 16.52
C PHE A 156 1.66 8.00 17.38
N GLU A 157 1.95 8.71 18.44
CA GLU A 157 0.91 9.29 19.31
C GLU A 157 0.11 10.45 18.66
#